data_5038f8350a0d6258d4a052953109ad94
#
_entry.id   5038f8350a0d6258d4a052953109ad94
#
_cell.length_a   1.000
_cell.length_b   1.000
_cell.length_c   1.000
_cell.angle_alpha   90.00
_cell.angle_beta   90.00
_cell.angle_gamma   90.00
#
_symmetry.space_group_name_H-M   'P 1'
#
loop_
_entity.id
_entity.type
_entity.pdbx_description
1 polymer ?
#
loop_
_entity_poly.entity_id
_entity_poly.type
_entity_poly.pdbx_seq_one_letter_code
_entity_poly.pdbx_strand_id
1 'polypeptide(L)'
;KKAKVLFKKEISKLIWDGKRFHGVETKRGERFEADIIILNLTMGNAAKLMANSSFRSKTLQASPPKDGWGAFMVYAGVDTSAVKHLEGLHHQLVNDQPLGNGNSIFLSISPEWDKTRAPENRRAITLSTHTSMKQWWDLFQKNPEAYAKEKENMCDKMLAATDSIIPGFRDSADLVMTGTPITFQRFTKRSHGWVGGYPQTNLFRARSPYLAPGLRMVGDSIFPG
;
A
#
# COMPACT_ATOMS: atom_id res chain seq x y z
N LYS A 1 28.05 -10.35 3.18
CA LYS A 1 27.46 -10.13 4.53
C LYS A 1 25.96 -10.38 4.43
N LYS A 2 25.37 -11.14 5.38
CA LYS A 2 23.93 -11.37 5.43
C LYS A 2 23.23 -10.14 6.07
N ALA A 3 22.12 -9.69 5.48
CA ALA A 3 21.27 -8.66 6.08
C ALA A 3 20.60 -9.23 7.35
N LYS A 4 20.41 -8.37 8.35
CA LYS A 4 19.66 -8.71 9.56
C LYS A 4 18.30 -7.99 9.48
N VAL A 5 17.21 -8.77 9.61
CA VAL A 5 15.85 -8.23 9.69
C VAL A 5 15.36 -8.28 11.13
N LEU A 6 14.87 -7.17 11.63
CA LEU A 6 14.33 -7.04 12.99
C LEU A 6 12.84 -6.69 12.90
N PHE A 7 11.99 -7.63 13.33
CA PHE A 7 10.55 -7.44 13.42
C PHE A 7 10.13 -6.79 14.75
N LYS A 8 8.92 -6.22 14.78
CA LYS A 8 8.32 -5.61 15.99
C LYS A 8 9.15 -4.45 16.58
N LYS A 9 9.92 -3.76 15.73
CA LYS A 9 10.74 -2.59 16.06
C LYS A 9 10.16 -1.34 15.39
N GLU A 10 9.09 -0.78 15.97
CA GLU A 10 8.49 0.45 15.44
C GLU A 10 9.38 1.65 15.80
N ILE A 11 9.91 2.31 14.77
CA ILE A 11 10.76 3.50 14.91
C ILE A 11 9.87 4.71 15.21
N SER A 12 10.21 5.45 16.27
CA SER A 12 9.53 6.65 16.71
C SER A 12 10.32 7.93 16.47
N LYS A 13 11.66 7.82 16.32
CA LYS A 13 12.54 8.98 16.24
C LYS A 13 13.79 8.67 15.44
N LEU A 14 14.26 9.68 14.68
CA LEU A 14 15.59 9.71 14.08
C LEU A 14 16.54 10.46 15.01
N ILE A 15 17.77 9.96 15.20
CA ILE A 15 18.78 10.56 16.08
C ILE A 15 19.68 11.49 15.25
N TRP A 16 19.68 12.77 15.63
CA TRP A 16 20.45 13.85 15.00
C TRP A 16 21.49 14.39 15.99
N ASP A 17 22.75 14.48 15.57
CA ASP A 17 23.88 14.96 16.39
C ASP A 17 24.25 16.42 16.18
N GLY A 18 23.48 17.16 15.40
CA GLY A 18 23.76 18.53 14.98
C GLY A 18 24.44 18.65 13.61
N LYS A 19 24.99 17.54 13.07
CA LYS A 19 25.65 17.48 11.76
C LYS A 19 25.04 16.48 10.81
N ARG A 20 24.63 15.31 11.32
CA ARG A 20 24.03 14.23 10.52
C ARG A 20 23.03 13.40 11.32
N PHE A 21 22.19 12.67 10.61
CA PHE A 21 21.45 11.54 11.20
C PHE A 21 22.39 10.34 11.30
N HIS A 22 22.44 9.74 12.49
CA HIS A 22 23.36 8.64 12.77
C HIS A 22 22.70 7.43 13.47
N GLY A 23 21.39 7.47 13.66
CA GLY A 23 20.70 6.37 14.32
C GLY A 23 19.18 6.56 14.37
N VAL A 24 18.51 5.55 14.87
CA VAL A 24 17.07 5.50 15.08
C VAL A 24 16.75 5.05 16.50
N GLU A 25 15.62 5.50 17.03
CA GLU A 25 15.09 5.07 18.33
C GLU A 25 13.69 4.47 18.15
N THR A 26 13.45 3.31 18.75
CA THR A 26 12.14 2.65 18.73
C THR A 26 11.21 3.28 19.77
N LYS A 27 9.90 3.01 19.68
CA LYS A 27 8.93 3.36 20.73
C LYS A 27 9.23 2.79 22.10
N ARG A 28 10.06 1.74 22.16
CA ARG A 28 10.48 1.10 23.41
C ARG A 28 11.81 1.63 23.96
N GLY A 29 12.37 2.68 23.32
CA GLY A 29 13.62 3.31 23.72
C GLY A 29 14.90 2.59 23.25
N GLU A 30 14.79 1.51 22.48
CA GLU A 30 15.97 0.85 21.93
C GLU A 30 16.59 1.72 20.83
N ARG A 31 17.91 1.82 20.80
CA ARG A 31 18.67 2.64 19.84
C ARG A 31 19.49 1.77 18.91
N PHE A 32 19.53 2.15 17.66
CA PHE A 32 20.36 1.53 16.63
C PHE A 32 21.14 2.61 15.91
N GLU A 33 22.46 2.48 15.90
CA GLU A 33 23.35 3.40 15.21
C GLU A 33 23.62 2.93 13.78
N ALA A 34 23.81 3.86 12.86
CA ALA A 34 24.09 3.59 11.46
C ALA A 34 24.81 4.78 10.80
N ASP A 35 25.70 4.50 9.87
CA ASP A 35 26.37 5.54 9.06
C ASP A 35 25.41 6.16 8.05
N ILE A 36 24.48 5.39 7.52
CA ILE A 36 23.44 5.81 6.58
C ILE A 36 22.12 5.15 7.00
N ILE A 37 21.09 5.97 7.10
CA ILE A 37 19.71 5.53 7.32
C ILE A 37 18.96 5.66 6.00
N ILE A 38 18.29 4.59 5.58
CA ILE A 38 17.46 4.56 4.38
C ILE A 38 16.01 4.38 4.80
N LEU A 39 15.15 5.33 4.46
CA LEU A 39 13.73 5.31 4.74
C LEU A 39 12.95 4.80 3.53
N ASN A 40 12.25 3.67 3.68
CA ASN A 40 11.23 3.24 2.74
C ASN A 40 9.84 3.62 3.31
N LEU A 41 9.55 4.90 3.30
CA LEU A 41 8.33 5.50 3.87
C LEU A 41 7.75 6.52 2.90
N THR A 42 6.49 6.92 3.14
CA THR A 42 5.96 8.10 2.47
C THR A 42 6.68 9.37 2.96
N MET A 43 6.72 10.40 2.13
CA MET A 43 7.32 11.70 2.50
C MET A 43 6.71 12.27 3.79
N GLY A 44 5.38 12.16 3.96
CA GLY A 44 4.71 12.61 5.17
C GLY A 44 5.12 11.83 6.42
N ASN A 45 5.35 10.52 6.31
CA ASN A 45 5.82 9.71 7.43
C ASN A 45 7.29 10.00 7.76
N ALA A 46 8.13 10.20 6.75
CA ALA A 46 9.50 10.64 6.93
C ALA A 46 9.57 12.01 7.65
N ALA A 47 8.73 12.95 7.22
CA ALA A 47 8.62 14.26 7.85
C ALA A 47 8.22 14.18 9.33
N LYS A 48 7.29 13.29 9.69
CA LYS A 48 6.91 13.05 11.10
C LYS A 48 8.08 12.53 11.93
N LEU A 49 8.83 11.57 11.41
CA LEU A 49 10.02 11.06 12.12
C LEU A 49 11.11 12.12 12.29
N MET A 50 11.28 12.98 11.28
CA MET A 50 12.25 14.08 11.34
C MET A 50 11.79 15.20 12.28
N ALA A 51 10.49 15.48 12.36
CA ALA A 51 9.92 16.48 13.26
C ALA A 51 10.20 16.16 14.75
N ASN A 52 10.32 14.88 15.09
CA ASN A 52 10.69 14.43 16.43
C ASN A 52 12.19 14.57 16.74
N SER A 53 12.99 15.05 15.78
CA SER A 53 14.40 15.41 15.95
C SER A 53 14.56 16.91 16.07
N SER A 54 15.79 17.37 16.42
CA SER A 54 16.12 18.80 16.40
C SER A 54 16.41 19.35 14.99
N PHE A 55 16.45 18.48 13.98
CA PHE A 55 16.65 18.87 12.58
C PHE A 55 15.42 19.60 12.02
N ARG A 56 15.64 20.67 11.29
CA ARG A 56 14.58 21.43 10.62
C ARG A 56 14.81 21.41 9.12
N SER A 57 13.80 20.96 8.35
CA SER A 57 13.81 21.00 6.89
C SER A 57 12.54 21.67 6.38
N LYS A 58 12.70 22.62 5.47
CA LYS A 58 11.58 23.25 4.75
C LYS A 58 11.00 22.32 3.67
N THR A 59 11.77 21.34 3.23
CA THR A 59 11.46 20.51 2.05
C THR A 59 10.46 19.37 2.34
N LEU A 60 10.27 19.00 3.60
CA LEU A 60 9.51 17.81 4.01
C LEU A 60 8.08 18.10 4.49
N GLN A 61 7.56 19.30 4.29
CA GLN A 61 6.22 19.68 4.74
C GLN A 61 5.07 19.24 3.82
N ALA A 62 5.30 18.36 2.87
CA ALA A 62 4.26 17.92 1.96
C ALA A 62 3.32 16.93 2.65
N SER A 63 2.18 17.43 3.11
CA SER A 63 1.04 16.57 3.42
C SER A 63 0.53 15.92 2.14
N PRO A 64 0.13 14.64 2.18
CA PRO A 64 -0.51 14.02 1.02
C PRO A 64 -1.79 14.79 0.66
N PRO A 65 -2.14 14.89 -0.62
CA PRO A 65 -3.41 15.50 -1.03
C PRO A 65 -4.57 14.76 -0.36
N LYS A 66 -5.55 15.50 0.16
CA LYS A 66 -6.74 14.89 0.78
C LYS A 66 -7.59 14.13 -0.23
N ASP A 67 -7.52 14.52 -1.50
CA ASP A 67 -8.31 14.01 -2.61
C ASP A 67 -7.51 13.06 -3.53
N GLY A 68 -6.58 12.30 -2.95
CA GLY A 68 -5.77 11.33 -3.70
C GLY A 68 -6.48 9.99 -3.91
N TRP A 69 -5.81 9.13 -4.67
CA TRP A 69 -6.25 7.77 -4.92
C TRP A 69 -5.77 6.83 -3.81
N GLY A 70 -6.67 5.97 -3.36
CA GLY A 70 -6.38 4.80 -2.57
C GLY A 70 -6.62 3.52 -3.38
N ALA A 71 -6.50 2.38 -2.74
CA ALA A 71 -6.89 1.10 -3.31
C ALA A 71 -8.03 0.47 -2.49
N PHE A 72 -8.94 -0.16 -3.19
CA PHE A 72 -9.79 -1.19 -2.64
C PHE A 72 -9.27 -2.54 -3.13
N MET A 73 -9.15 -3.49 -2.21
CA MET A 73 -8.61 -4.81 -2.51
C MET A 73 -9.61 -5.89 -2.10
N VAL A 74 -9.71 -6.93 -2.93
CA VAL A 74 -10.29 -8.22 -2.54
C VAL A 74 -9.18 -9.25 -2.58
N TYR A 75 -9.03 -9.97 -1.48
CA TYR A 75 -8.16 -11.14 -1.37
C TYR A 75 -9.04 -12.37 -1.37
N ALA A 76 -8.81 -13.27 -2.30
CA ALA A 76 -9.62 -14.48 -2.45
C ALA A 76 -8.74 -15.73 -2.44
N GLY A 77 -9.24 -16.79 -1.81
CA GLY A 77 -8.75 -18.15 -1.96
C GLY A 77 -9.69 -18.90 -2.90
N VAL A 78 -9.22 -19.31 -4.08
CA VAL A 78 -10.06 -19.97 -5.08
C VAL A 78 -9.53 -21.36 -5.41
N ASP A 79 -10.41 -22.24 -5.93
CA ASP A 79 -9.98 -23.49 -6.51
C ASP A 79 -9.10 -23.26 -7.74
N THR A 80 -8.03 -24.06 -7.87
CA THR A 80 -7.07 -23.94 -8.98
C THR A 80 -7.75 -24.09 -10.33
N SER A 81 -8.81 -24.93 -10.43
CA SER A 81 -9.53 -25.17 -11.67
C SER A 81 -10.17 -23.91 -12.26
N ALA A 82 -10.60 -22.99 -11.41
CA ALA A 82 -11.25 -21.74 -11.83
C ALA A 82 -10.30 -20.81 -12.62
N VAL A 83 -8.99 -20.90 -12.36
CA VAL A 83 -7.99 -19.98 -12.97
C VAL A 83 -6.91 -20.69 -13.79
N LYS A 84 -6.94 -22.02 -13.91
CA LYS A 84 -5.91 -22.81 -14.61
C LYS A 84 -5.82 -22.51 -16.11
N HIS A 85 -6.90 -22.02 -16.70
CA HIS A 85 -6.99 -21.69 -18.14
C HIS A 85 -6.41 -20.31 -18.47
N LEU A 86 -6.10 -19.50 -17.45
CA LEU A 86 -5.56 -18.17 -17.65
C LEU A 86 -4.05 -18.24 -17.94
N GLU A 87 -3.64 -17.58 -18.99
CA GLU A 87 -2.22 -17.42 -19.32
C GLU A 87 -1.63 -16.27 -18.50
N GLY A 88 -0.55 -16.57 -17.74
CA GLY A 88 0.14 -15.59 -16.92
C GLY A 88 -0.48 -15.42 -15.52
N LEU A 89 0.16 -14.58 -14.72
CA LEU A 89 -0.17 -14.37 -13.31
C LEU A 89 -0.84 -13.01 -13.06
N HIS A 90 -0.88 -12.14 -14.05
CA HIS A 90 -1.38 -10.78 -13.93
C HIS A 90 -2.31 -10.44 -15.09
N HIS A 91 -3.50 -9.95 -14.77
CA HIS A 91 -4.52 -9.59 -15.75
C HIS A 91 -5.12 -8.23 -15.39
N GLN A 92 -5.43 -7.44 -16.42
CA GLN A 92 -6.18 -6.21 -16.27
C GLN A 92 -7.58 -6.42 -16.86
N LEU A 93 -8.59 -6.40 -15.98
CA LEU A 93 -9.99 -6.45 -16.38
C LEU A 93 -10.52 -5.02 -16.47
N VAL A 94 -11.15 -4.68 -17.60
CA VAL A 94 -11.79 -3.37 -17.80
C VAL A 94 -13.24 -3.63 -18.19
N ASN A 95 -14.16 -3.27 -17.31
CA ASN A 95 -15.58 -3.55 -17.49
C ASN A 95 -16.36 -2.30 -17.90
N ASP A 96 -15.94 -1.12 -17.43
CA ASP A 96 -16.65 0.14 -17.65
C ASP A 96 -15.72 1.37 -17.47
N GLN A 97 -16.26 2.55 -17.75
CA GLN A 97 -15.65 3.86 -17.55
C GLN A 97 -16.46 4.68 -16.53
N PRO A 98 -15.82 5.60 -15.79
CA PRO A 98 -14.37 5.84 -15.71
C PRO A 98 -13.62 4.70 -15.01
N LEU A 99 -12.33 4.56 -15.28
CA LEU A 99 -11.49 3.56 -14.62
C LEU A 99 -11.47 3.77 -13.08
N GLY A 100 -11.26 2.69 -12.35
CA GLY A 100 -11.33 2.68 -10.87
C GLY A 100 -12.72 2.33 -10.36
N ASN A 101 -12.90 2.33 -9.04
CA ASN A 101 -14.15 2.02 -8.33
C ASN A 101 -14.82 0.72 -8.80
N GLY A 102 -14.01 -0.32 -9.06
CA GLY A 102 -14.48 -1.62 -9.54
C GLY A 102 -14.75 -1.71 -11.05
N ASN A 103 -14.66 -0.61 -11.80
CA ASN A 103 -14.82 -0.64 -13.27
C ASN A 103 -13.55 -1.13 -13.97
N SER A 104 -12.40 -0.98 -13.35
CA SER A 104 -11.15 -1.60 -13.75
C SER A 104 -10.52 -2.33 -12.58
N ILE A 105 -10.09 -3.56 -12.79
CA ILE A 105 -9.59 -4.47 -11.76
C ILE A 105 -8.26 -5.05 -12.22
N PHE A 106 -7.23 -4.88 -11.42
CA PHE A 106 -5.98 -5.60 -11.61
C PHE A 106 -6.02 -6.89 -10.79
N LEU A 107 -5.96 -8.01 -11.48
CA LEU A 107 -6.00 -9.35 -10.90
C LEU A 107 -4.59 -9.94 -10.88
N SER A 108 -4.17 -10.45 -9.72
CA SER A 108 -2.91 -11.19 -9.56
C SER A 108 -3.17 -12.56 -8.98
N ILE A 109 -2.54 -13.58 -9.56
CA ILE A 109 -2.68 -14.98 -9.20
C ILE A 109 -1.36 -15.45 -8.57
N SER A 110 -1.41 -16.15 -7.43
CA SER A 110 -0.21 -16.76 -6.86
C SER A 110 0.35 -17.82 -7.82
N PRO A 111 1.69 -17.92 -8.01
CA PRO A 111 2.26 -18.90 -8.90
C PRO A 111 2.11 -20.34 -8.35
N GLU A 112 1.98 -21.33 -9.22
CA GLU A 112 1.82 -22.73 -8.82
C GLU A 112 3.07 -23.30 -8.14
N TRP A 113 4.24 -22.81 -8.51
CA TRP A 113 5.50 -23.25 -7.94
C TRP A 113 5.72 -22.77 -6.50
N ASP A 114 5.04 -21.69 -6.07
CA ASP A 114 5.16 -21.18 -4.70
C ASP A 114 4.06 -21.79 -3.80
N LYS A 115 4.34 -22.97 -3.29
CA LYS A 115 3.44 -23.70 -2.38
C LYS A 115 3.24 -23.04 -1.01
N THR A 116 3.94 -21.95 -0.73
CA THR A 116 3.76 -21.20 0.53
C THR A 116 2.60 -20.19 0.49
N ARG A 117 2.06 -19.91 -0.72
CA ARG A 117 1.02 -18.88 -0.94
C ARG A 117 -0.40 -19.37 -0.74
N ALA A 118 -0.66 -20.65 -0.97
CA ALA A 118 -1.98 -21.24 -0.85
C ALA A 118 -1.86 -22.74 -0.53
N PRO A 119 -2.91 -23.35 0.08
CA PRO A 119 -2.98 -24.80 0.24
C PRO A 119 -2.97 -25.53 -1.11
N GLU A 120 -2.82 -26.85 -1.06
CA GLU A 120 -2.90 -27.68 -2.25
C GLU A 120 -4.27 -27.51 -2.96
N ASN A 121 -4.25 -27.51 -4.29
CA ASN A 121 -5.40 -27.26 -5.15
C ASN A 121 -6.09 -25.89 -4.96
N ARG A 122 -5.39 -24.95 -4.30
CA ARG A 122 -5.86 -23.58 -4.12
C ARG A 122 -4.89 -22.56 -4.71
N ARG A 123 -5.42 -21.40 -5.05
CA ARG A 123 -4.67 -20.24 -5.51
C ARG A 123 -5.08 -19.01 -4.69
N ALA A 124 -4.09 -18.27 -4.22
CA ALA A 124 -4.34 -16.97 -3.64
C ALA A 124 -4.45 -15.92 -4.75
N ILE A 125 -5.55 -15.19 -4.75
CA ILE A 125 -5.87 -14.16 -5.74
C ILE A 125 -5.93 -12.81 -5.03
N THR A 126 -5.44 -11.79 -5.70
CA THR A 126 -5.71 -10.39 -5.31
C THR A 126 -6.39 -9.66 -6.45
N LEU A 127 -7.50 -9.02 -6.16
CA LEU A 127 -8.17 -8.09 -7.05
C LEU A 127 -7.97 -6.69 -6.48
N SER A 128 -7.51 -5.74 -7.29
CA SER A 128 -7.33 -4.36 -6.85
C SER A 128 -7.98 -3.37 -7.82
N THR A 129 -8.56 -2.33 -7.27
CA THR A 129 -9.07 -1.19 -8.03
C THR A 129 -8.68 0.11 -7.35
N HIS A 130 -8.43 1.15 -8.13
CA HIS A 130 -8.25 2.48 -7.57
C HIS A 130 -9.58 3.03 -7.07
N THR A 131 -9.54 3.77 -5.96
CA THR A 131 -10.75 4.34 -5.36
C THR A 131 -10.45 5.67 -4.66
N SER A 132 -11.48 6.51 -4.49
CA SER A 132 -11.33 7.79 -3.79
C SER A 132 -11.06 7.60 -2.30
N MET A 133 -9.91 8.07 -1.81
CA MET A 133 -9.63 8.08 -0.37
C MET A 133 -10.65 8.89 0.40
N LYS A 134 -11.01 10.06 -0.12
CA LYS A 134 -11.95 10.97 0.56
C LYS A 134 -13.30 10.32 0.82
N GLN A 135 -13.87 9.62 -0.16
CA GLN A 135 -15.15 8.93 -0.02
C GLN A 135 -15.11 7.90 1.12
N TRP A 136 -14.08 7.06 1.16
CA TRP A 136 -13.93 6.03 2.19
C TRP A 136 -13.74 6.62 3.59
N TRP A 137 -12.94 7.71 3.72
CA TRP A 137 -12.75 8.37 5.00
C TRP A 137 -13.99 9.11 5.48
N ASP A 138 -14.73 9.76 4.58
CA ASP A 138 -16.00 10.41 4.92
C ASP A 138 -17.03 9.39 5.43
N LEU A 139 -17.18 8.25 4.77
CA LEU A 139 -18.06 7.16 5.23
C LEU A 139 -17.61 6.62 6.60
N PHE A 140 -16.34 6.28 6.73
CA PHE A 140 -15.81 5.71 7.97
C PHE A 140 -16.00 6.62 9.18
N GLN A 141 -15.84 7.94 9.01
CA GLN A 141 -15.94 8.91 10.10
C GLN A 141 -17.39 9.30 10.43
N LYS A 142 -18.25 9.38 9.41
CA LYS A 142 -19.60 9.96 9.56
C LYS A 142 -20.69 8.89 9.69
N ASN A 143 -20.52 7.73 9.08
CA ASN A 143 -21.54 6.70 9.03
C ASN A 143 -20.90 5.29 8.92
N PRO A 144 -20.59 4.64 10.06
CA PRO A 144 -19.97 3.30 10.07
C PRO A 144 -20.81 2.21 9.37
N GLU A 145 -22.14 2.31 9.43
CA GLU A 145 -23.03 1.35 8.77
C GLU A 145 -22.97 1.51 7.24
N ALA A 146 -23.03 2.74 6.75
CA ALA A 146 -22.85 3.02 5.32
C ALA A 146 -21.45 2.63 4.83
N TYR A 147 -20.42 2.78 5.66
CA TYR A 147 -19.08 2.29 5.36
C TYR A 147 -19.04 0.77 5.19
N ALA A 148 -19.67 0.03 6.11
CA ALA A 148 -19.71 -1.44 6.04
C ALA A 148 -20.46 -1.89 4.78
N LYS A 149 -21.63 -1.29 4.51
CA LYS A 149 -22.44 -1.59 3.33
C LYS A 149 -21.72 -1.28 2.02
N GLU A 150 -21.04 -0.14 1.93
CA GLU A 150 -20.27 0.23 0.73
C GLU A 150 -19.09 -0.73 0.50
N LYS A 151 -18.48 -1.20 1.59
CA LYS A 151 -17.41 -2.19 1.52
C LYS A 151 -17.90 -3.53 0.96
N GLU A 152 -19.09 -3.97 1.34
CA GLU A 152 -19.76 -5.16 0.78
C GLU A 152 -20.14 -4.95 -0.69
N ASN A 153 -20.78 -3.83 -1.01
CA ASN A 153 -21.18 -3.49 -2.37
C ASN A 153 -19.98 -3.48 -3.34
N MET A 154 -18.87 -2.87 -2.92
CA MET A 154 -17.66 -2.83 -3.75
C MET A 154 -17.05 -4.23 -3.92
N CYS A 155 -17.05 -5.05 -2.88
CA CYS A 155 -16.61 -6.44 -2.96
C CYS A 155 -17.45 -7.22 -3.96
N ASP A 156 -18.77 -7.17 -3.83
CA ASP A 156 -19.72 -7.86 -4.71
C ASP A 156 -19.58 -7.39 -6.17
N LYS A 157 -19.44 -6.08 -6.38
CA LYS A 157 -19.20 -5.51 -7.71
C LYS A 157 -17.93 -6.09 -8.35
N MET A 158 -16.82 -6.13 -7.60
CA MET A 158 -15.56 -6.65 -8.12
C MET A 158 -15.60 -8.16 -8.37
N LEU A 159 -16.24 -8.92 -7.50
CA LEU A 159 -16.43 -10.37 -7.69
C LEU A 159 -17.31 -10.65 -8.91
N ALA A 160 -18.43 -9.95 -9.08
CA ALA A 160 -19.31 -10.10 -10.22
C ALA A 160 -18.63 -9.72 -11.55
N ALA A 161 -17.87 -8.62 -11.55
CA ALA A 161 -17.09 -8.21 -12.70
C ALA A 161 -15.99 -9.22 -13.06
N THR A 162 -15.37 -9.85 -12.07
CA THR A 162 -14.37 -10.91 -12.30
C THR A 162 -15.07 -12.17 -12.83
N ASP A 163 -16.20 -12.55 -12.27
CA ASP A 163 -16.96 -13.75 -12.64
C ASP A 163 -17.49 -13.69 -14.09
N SER A 164 -17.83 -12.50 -14.56
CA SER A 164 -18.26 -12.30 -15.96
C SER A 164 -17.16 -12.59 -16.99
N ILE A 165 -15.89 -12.52 -16.59
CA ILE A 165 -14.71 -12.75 -17.45
C ILE A 165 -14.09 -14.12 -17.16
N ILE A 166 -14.18 -14.58 -15.91
CA ILE A 166 -13.66 -15.87 -15.42
C ILE A 166 -14.86 -16.63 -14.82
N PRO A 167 -15.65 -17.34 -15.63
CA PRO A 167 -16.87 -18.00 -15.15
C PRO A 167 -16.60 -18.99 -14.03
N GLY A 168 -17.42 -18.95 -12.97
CA GLY A 168 -17.27 -19.77 -11.77
C GLY A 168 -16.22 -19.28 -10.78
N PHE A 169 -15.62 -18.09 -11.00
CA PHE A 169 -14.65 -17.50 -10.07
C PHE A 169 -15.27 -17.27 -8.69
N ARG A 170 -16.46 -16.67 -8.66
CA ARG A 170 -17.16 -16.35 -7.40
C ARG A 170 -17.50 -17.60 -6.60
N ASP A 171 -18.01 -18.61 -7.25
CA ASP A 171 -18.42 -19.88 -6.62
C ASP A 171 -17.21 -20.68 -6.12
N SER A 172 -16.06 -20.52 -6.76
CA SER A 172 -14.80 -21.17 -6.37
C SER A 172 -14.11 -20.52 -5.17
N ALA A 173 -14.54 -19.31 -4.77
CA ALA A 173 -13.93 -18.56 -3.70
C ALA A 173 -14.46 -18.99 -2.33
N ASP A 174 -13.67 -19.72 -1.56
CA ASP A 174 -13.97 -20.17 -0.20
C ASP A 174 -13.44 -19.24 0.90
N LEU A 175 -12.55 -18.32 0.54
CA LEU A 175 -12.04 -17.26 1.41
C LEU A 175 -12.13 -15.94 0.67
N VAL A 176 -12.81 -14.97 1.26
CA VAL A 176 -12.87 -13.60 0.73
C VAL A 176 -12.62 -12.59 1.86
N MET A 177 -11.63 -11.74 1.66
CA MET A 177 -11.31 -10.63 2.56
C MET A 177 -11.18 -9.35 1.78
N THR A 178 -11.53 -8.21 2.38
CA THR A 178 -11.45 -6.91 1.73
C THR A 178 -10.59 -5.91 2.48
N GLY A 179 -9.92 -5.04 1.74
CA GLY A 179 -9.13 -3.93 2.26
C GLY A 179 -9.52 -2.61 1.62
N THR A 180 -9.79 -1.59 2.45
CA THR A 180 -10.09 -0.22 2.05
C THR A 180 -8.88 0.69 2.35
N PRO A 181 -8.87 1.97 1.93
CA PRO A 181 -7.84 2.93 2.36
C PRO A 181 -7.64 2.99 3.88
N ILE A 182 -8.71 2.81 4.67
CA ILE A 182 -8.62 2.75 6.14
C ILE A 182 -7.83 1.53 6.60
N THR A 183 -8.07 0.38 5.97
CA THR A 183 -7.33 -0.86 6.23
C THR A 183 -5.84 -0.66 5.94
N PHE A 184 -5.52 -0.05 4.79
CA PHE A 184 -4.14 0.23 4.42
C PHE A 184 -3.45 1.19 5.39
N GLN A 185 -4.10 2.29 5.80
CA GLN A 185 -3.51 3.16 6.82
C GLN A 185 -3.22 2.41 8.12
N ARG A 186 -4.15 1.56 8.56
CA ARG A 186 -3.98 0.78 9.79
C ARG A 186 -2.73 -0.09 9.76
N PHE A 187 -2.51 -0.81 8.67
CA PHE A 187 -1.42 -1.80 8.56
C PHE A 187 -0.11 -1.22 8.04
N THR A 188 -0.14 -0.32 7.06
CA THR A 188 1.07 0.24 6.44
C THR A 188 1.53 1.55 7.08
N LYS A 189 0.68 2.17 7.91
CA LYS A 189 0.89 3.51 8.49
C LYS A 189 1.01 4.63 7.44
N ARG A 190 0.70 4.36 6.18
CA ARG A 190 0.62 5.40 5.14
C ARG A 190 -0.57 6.33 5.44
N SER A 191 -0.32 7.62 5.44
CA SER A 191 -1.36 8.62 5.71
C SER A 191 -2.55 8.46 4.76
N HIS A 192 -3.75 8.34 5.31
CA HIS A 192 -5.02 8.12 4.61
C HIS A 192 -5.08 6.83 3.77
N GLY A 193 -4.09 5.92 3.89
CA GLY A 193 -4.02 4.70 3.07
C GLY A 193 -3.69 4.98 1.60
N TRP A 194 -2.99 6.08 1.36
CA TRP A 194 -2.62 6.49 0.02
C TRP A 194 -1.78 5.44 -0.71
N VAL A 195 -2.14 5.17 -1.95
CA VAL A 195 -1.45 4.24 -2.86
C VAL A 195 -0.83 5.03 -4.01
N GLY A 196 0.38 4.62 -4.41
CA GLY A 196 1.19 5.35 -5.36
C GLY A 196 2.03 6.44 -4.72
N GLY A 197 3.00 6.92 -5.47
CA GLY A 197 3.92 7.96 -5.04
C GLY A 197 3.37 9.36 -5.25
N TYR A 198 4.16 10.34 -4.88
CA TYR A 198 3.86 11.74 -5.23
C TYR A 198 3.89 11.93 -6.74
N PRO A 199 2.91 12.67 -7.31
CA PRO A 199 2.92 12.94 -8.73
C PRO A 199 4.20 13.68 -9.14
N GLN A 200 4.96 13.09 -10.06
CA GLN A 200 6.18 13.66 -10.64
C GLN A 200 5.77 14.48 -11.87
N THR A 201 5.16 15.63 -11.65
CA THR A 201 4.61 16.48 -12.72
C THR A 201 5.67 17.22 -13.54
N ASN A 202 6.91 17.23 -13.07
CA ASN A 202 8.02 17.93 -13.72
C ASN A 202 9.34 17.22 -13.43
N LEU A 203 10.04 16.76 -14.47
CA LEU A 203 11.33 16.07 -14.39
C LEU A 203 12.41 16.92 -13.68
N PHE A 204 12.39 18.23 -13.85
CA PHE A 204 13.34 19.14 -13.20
C PHE A 204 13.05 19.37 -11.70
N ARG A 205 11.90 18.92 -11.23
CA ARG A 205 11.50 18.98 -9.81
C ARG A 205 11.37 17.59 -9.17
N ALA A 206 12.01 16.60 -9.78
CA ALA A 206 12.06 15.25 -9.23
C ALA A 206 12.65 15.28 -7.81
N ARG A 207 12.01 14.55 -6.90
CA ARG A 207 12.46 14.51 -5.50
C ARG A 207 13.71 13.65 -5.38
N SER A 208 14.75 14.26 -4.84
CA SER A 208 16.01 13.56 -4.57
C SER A 208 15.84 12.49 -3.49
N PRO A 209 16.50 11.33 -3.61
CA PRO A 209 16.63 10.37 -2.52
C PRO A 209 17.42 10.90 -1.32
N TYR A 210 18.16 11.97 -1.49
CA TYR A 210 18.92 12.63 -0.42
C TYR A 210 18.01 13.55 0.38
N LEU A 211 17.73 13.21 1.63
CA LEU A 211 16.92 14.05 2.53
C LEU A 211 17.76 14.98 3.41
N ALA A 212 18.86 14.45 3.95
CA ALA A 212 19.78 15.16 4.83
C ALA A 212 21.09 14.37 4.97
N PRO A 213 22.16 14.96 5.57
CA PRO A 213 23.35 14.19 5.92
C PRO A 213 23.01 12.95 6.74
N GLY A 214 23.51 11.77 6.32
CA GLY A 214 23.22 10.47 6.93
C GLY A 214 21.81 9.90 6.64
N LEU A 215 20.95 10.61 5.89
CA LEU A 215 19.57 10.20 5.65
C LEU A 215 19.23 10.16 4.17
N ARG A 216 18.70 9.03 3.73
CA ARG A 216 18.24 8.76 2.35
C ARG A 216 16.81 8.23 2.37
N MET A 217 16.17 8.27 1.21
CA MET A 217 14.84 7.74 0.99
C MET A 217 14.83 6.85 -0.24
N VAL A 218 14.00 5.81 -0.22
CA VAL A 218 13.70 4.91 -1.36
C VAL A 218 12.20 4.69 -1.44
N GLY A 219 11.73 4.18 -2.57
CA GLY A 219 10.33 3.85 -2.81
C GLY A 219 9.58 4.89 -3.62
N ASP A 220 8.29 4.70 -3.74
CA ASP A 220 7.38 5.43 -4.63
C ASP A 220 7.22 6.94 -4.37
N SER A 221 7.81 7.45 -3.30
CA SER A 221 7.73 8.89 -2.95
C SER A 221 8.88 9.73 -3.50
N ILE A 222 9.82 9.13 -4.21
CA ILE A 222 10.97 9.78 -4.86
C ILE A 222 11.11 9.33 -6.30
N PHE A 223 11.95 10.02 -7.09
CA PHE A 223 12.32 9.61 -8.45
C PHE A 223 13.62 8.76 -8.40
N PRO A 224 13.71 7.64 -9.15
CA PRO A 224 12.72 7.13 -10.14
C PRO A 224 11.56 6.32 -9.54
N GLY A 225 11.50 6.07 -8.25
CA GLY A 225 10.41 5.34 -7.58
C GLY A 225 10.76 3.94 -7.18
#